data_da2efaf462154657f5b9645958ac3b98
#
_entry.id   da2efaf462154657f5b9645958ac3b98
#
_cell.length_a   1.000
_cell.length_b   1.000
_cell.length_c   1.000
_cell.angle_alpha   90.00
_cell.angle_beta   90.00
_cell.angle_gamma   90.00
#
_symmetry.space_group_name_H-M   'P 1'
#
loop_
_entity.id
_entity.type
_entity.pdbx_description
1 polymer ?
#
loop_
_entity_poly.entity_id
_entity_poly.type
_entity_poly.pdbx_seq_one_letter_code
_entity_poly.pdbx_strand_id
1 'polypeptide(L)'
;MKVTIIAGARPNFMKIAPLMRAIKAAKAAGKNITARLVYTGSDEDKSLEPSLFTDLDMPRPDVYLHVDNTDFFQRMAGILVAFARELEQHPAQVVLVVDDLTPTMACSIVAKKKGIKVAHLVAGTRSFDMDMPKEVNSMITDGLSDYLFTAGMVANRNLNQTGTEQAHVHFVGNILIDTLRYNRTRLQRPVAFSIMGLKEKEYLLLTLNKHSLLNKDTTLKAIFRTILEKTDKPIVAPLHTYVKNKLSALGITSERLYILPPQPYLSFGYLVNHAWGIIT
;
A
#
# COMPACT_ATOMS: atom_id res chain seq x y z
N MET A 1 -22.34 10.58 10.21
CA MET A 1 -21.67 9.27 10.33
C MET A 1 -20.20 9.51 10.68
N LYS A 2 -19.70 8.88 11.76
CA LYS A 2 -18.29 8.95 12.18
C LYS A 2 -17.56 7.70 11.70
N VAL A 3 -16.54 7.86 10.90
CA VAL A 3 -15.73 6.77 10.31
C VAL A 3 -14.31 6.87 10.85
N THR A 4 -13.79 5.79 11.43
CA THR A 4 -12.37 5.68 11.73
C THR A 4 -11.70 4.85 10.63
N ILE A 5 -10.68 5.40 9.97
CA ILE A 5 -9.95 4.75 8.87
C ILE A 5 -8.58 4.32 9.37
N ILE A 6 -8.25 3.04 9.16
CA ILE A 6 -7.00 2.45 9.65
C ILE A 6 -5.98 2.35 8.51
N ALA A 7 -4.81 2.88 8.77
CA ALA A 7 -3.61 2.65 7.97
C ALA A 7 -2.59 1.84 8.79
N GLY A 8 -2.16 0.71 8.28
CA GLY A 8 -1.18 -0.17 8.93
C GLY A 8 0.20 -0.12 8.30
N ALA A 9 0.31 0.43 7.09
CA ALA A 9 1.57 0.60 6.36
C ALA A 9 1.42 1.65 5.27
N ARG A 10 2.57 2.14 4.76
CA ARG A 10 2.66 3.13 3.68
C ARG A 10 1.74 2.83 2.48
N PRO A 11 1.64 1.59 1.94
CA PRO A 11 0.78 1.29 0.79
C PRO A 11 -0.71 1.56 1.03
N ASN A 12 -1.18 1.55 2.27
CA ASN A 12 -2.60 1.85 2.55
C ASN A 12 -2.95 3.30 2.20
N PHE A 13 -2.03 4.25 2.39
CA PHE A 13 -2.31 5.67 2.14
C PHE A 13 -2.68 5.96 0.69
N MET A 14 -2.11 5.22 -0.29
CA MET A 14 -2.49 5.34 -1.70
C MET A 14 -3.96 4.94 -1.95
N LYS A 15 -4.51 4.05 -1.13
CA LYS A 15 -5.92 3.60 -1.21
C LYS A 15 -6.85 4.46 -0.35
N ILE A 16 -6.32 5.04 0.73
CA ILE A 16 -7.07 5.91 1.64
C ILE A 16 -7.22 7.33 1.07
N ALA A 17 -6.25 7.83 0.32
CA ALA A 17 -6.28 9.19 -0.22
C ALA A 17 -7.56 9.52 -1.01
N PRO A 18 -8.04 8.71 -1.97
CA PRO A 18 -9.30 9.00 -2.66
C PRO A 18 -10.51 8.99 -1.73
N LEU A 19 -10.52 8.14 -0.68
CA LEU A 19 -11.58 8.13 0.32
C LEU A 19 -11.61 9.43 1.14
N MET A 20 -10.45 9.91 1.58
CA MET A 20 -10.36 11.18 2.32
C MET A 20 -10.84 12.34 1.48
N ARG A 21 -10.48 12.39 0.19
CA ARG A 21 -11.00 13.40 -0.75
C ARG A 21 -12.52 13.31 -0.94
N ALA A 22 -13.04 12.09 -1.10
CA ALA A 22 -14.47 11.86 -1.26
C ALA A 22 -15.26 12.27 0.00
N ILE A 23 -14.75 11.96 1.19
CA ILE A 23 -15.37 12.36 2.47
C ILE A 23 -15.34 13.87 2.62
N LYS A 24 -14.20 14.52 2.28
CA LYS A 24 -14.09 15.99 2.29
C LYS A 24 -15.12 16.63 1.36
N ALA A 25 -15.27 16.12 0.14
CA ALA A 25 -16.27 16.60 -0.83
C ALA A 25 -17.71 16.36 -0.33
N ALA A 26 -17.99 15.19 0.23
CA ALA A 26 -19.30 14.88 0.79
C ALA A 26 -19.67 15.81 1.96
N LYS A 27 -18.70 16.12 2.84
CA LYS A 27 -18.88 17.06 3.94
C LYS A 27 -19.15 18.47 3.41
N ALA A 28 -18.42 18.93 2.38
CA ALA A 28 -18.63 20.22 1.73
C ALA A 28 -20.01 20.31 1.05
N ALA A 29 -20.56 19.18 0.58
CA ALA A 29 -21.91 19.06 0.04
C ALA A 29 -23.01 18.90 1.12
N GLY A 30 -22.70 19.18 2.39
CA GLY A 30 -23.66 19.16 3.50
C GLY A 30 -23.97 17.80 4.08
N LYS A 31 -23.28 16.71 3.67
CA LYS A 31 -23.47 15.38 4.27
C LYS A 31 -22.81 15.33 5.65
N ASN A 32 -23.55 14.79 6.64
CA ASN A 32 -23.04 14.61 7.99
C ASN A 32 -22.11 13.37 8.06
N ILE A 33 -20.89 13.52 7.55
CA ILE A 33 -19.85 12.49 7.58
C ILE A 33 -18.52 13.10 8.02
N THR A 34 -17.83 12.40 8.92
CA THR A 34 -16.48 12.75 9.38
C THR A 34 -15.60 11.52 9.35
N ALA A 35 -14.33 11.71 8.96
CA ALA A 35 -13.31 10.67 9.04
C ALA A 35 -12.26 11.05 10.08
N ARG A 36 -11.74 10.04 10.77
CA ARG A 36 -10.55 10.09 11.62
C ARG A 36 -9.55 9.04 11.11
N LEU A 37 -8.37 9.50 10.75
CA LEU A 37 -7.32 8.65 10.19
C LEU A 37 -6.36 8.21 11.28
N VAL A 38 -6.27 6.91 11.50
CA VAL A 38 -5.41 6.27 12.51
C VAL A 38 -4.30 5.51 11.81
N TYR A 39 -3.05 5.80 12.15
CA TYR A 39 -1.90 5.00 11.76
C TYR A 39 -1.44 4.15 12.94
N THR A 40 -1.23 2.84 12.71
CA THR A 40 -0.89 1.92 13.81
C THR A 40 0.58 1.99 14.23
N GLY A 41 1.47 2.48 13.37
CA GLY A 41 2.89 2.71 13.68
C GLY A 41 3.16 4.07 14.32
N SER A 42 4.42 4.48 14.27
CA SER A 42 4.93 5.75 14.79
C SER A 42 4.93 6.86 13.74
N ASP A 43 4.90 8.11 14.18
CA ASP A 43 5.15 9.29 13.37
C ASP A 43 6.61 9.39 12.90
N GLU A 44 7.53 8.66 13.55
CA GLU A 44 8.93 8.52 13.17
C GLU A 44 9.18 7.43 12.10
N ASP A 45 8.13 6.76 11.61
CA ASP A 45 8.26 5.72 10.59
C ASP A 45 8.90 6.27 9.32
N LYS A 46 10.13 5.85 9.04
CA LYS A 46 10.94 6.28 7.89
C LYS A 46 10.33 5.90 6.53
N SER A 47 9.38 4.98 6.51
CA SER A 47 8.63 4.64 5.29
C SER A 47 7.62 5.71 4.89
N LEU A 48 7.26 6.58 5.84
CA LEU A 48 6.37 7.72 5.63
C LEU A 48 7.20 8.97 5.29
N GLU A 49 7.78 8.98 4.08
CA GLU A 49 8.54 10.13 3.63
C GLU A 49 7.70 11.43 3.73
N PRO A 50 8.34 12.59 4.01
CA PRO A 50 7.63 13.87 4.23
C PRO A 50 6.69 14.27 3.09
N SER A 51 7.07 13.95 1.85
CA SER A 51 6.28 14.27 0.65
C SER A 51 5.06 13.37 0.45
N LEU A 52 4.95 12.21 1.11
CA LEU A 52 3.90 11.23 0.87
C LEU A 52 2.49 11.83 0.92
N PHE A 53 2.20 12.58 1.98
CA PHE A 53 0.87 13.16 2.20
C PHE A 53 0.59 14.34 1.26
N THR A 54 1.61 15.12 0.94
CA THR A 54 1.53 16.21 -0.06
C THR A 54 1.33 15.65 -1.46
N ASP A 55 2.08 14.61 -1.82
CA ASP A 55 1.98 13.94 -3.12
C ASP A 55 0.59 13.32 -3.31
N LEU A 56 0.05 12.70 -2.29
CA LEU A 56 -1.28 12.09 -2.31
C LEU A 56 -2.43 13.08 -2.13
N ASP A 57 -2.14 14.35 -1.82
CA ASP A 57 -3.14 15.39 -1.48
C ASP A 57 -4.11 14.91 -0.40
N MET A 58 -3.55 14.51 0.74
CA MET A 58 -4.30 14.03 1.90
C MET A 58 -3.69 14.54 3.21
N PRO A 59 -4.47 14.65 4.29
CA PRO A 59 -3.94 15.00 5.60
C PRO A 59 -3.06 13.86 6.15
N ARG A 60 -2.16 14.23 7.07
CA ARG A 60 -1.48 13.25 7.93
C ARG A 60 -2.48 12.53 8.83
N PRO A 61 -2.12 11.36 9.40
CA PRO A 61 -2.93 10.73 10.43
C PRO A 61 -3.29 11.69 11.56
N ASP A 62 -4.55 11.60 12.03
CA ASP A 62 -5.00 12.32 13.22
C ASP A 62 -4.39 11.75 14.48
N VAL A 63 -4.00 10.46 14.45
CA VAL A 63 -3.35 9.78 15.57
C VAL A 63 -2.41 8.67 15.08
N TYR A 64 -1.32 8.50 15.81
CA TYR A 64 -0.35 7.42 15.68
C TYR A 64 -0.44 6.55 16.93
N LEU A 65 -0.59 5.23 16.77
CA LEU A 65 -0.72 4.33 17.92
C LEU A 65 0.65 3.96 18.54
N HIS A 66 1.74 4.31 17.88
CA HIS A 66 3.12 4.07 18.32
C HIS A 66 3.41 2.61 18.67
N VAL A 67 2.89 1.68 17.84
CA VAL A 67 3.13 0.24 18.02
C VAL A 67 4.23 -0.21 17.06
N ASP A 68 5.48 -0.09 17.51
CA ASP A 68 6.69 -0.33 16.71
C ASP A 68 7.43 -1.62 17.10
N ASN A 69 6.79 -2.53 17.84
CA ASN A 69 7.43 -3.77 18.26
C ASN A 69 7.84 -4.62 17.05
N THR A 70 9.06 -5.18 17.08
CA THR A 70 9.60 -6.05 16.04
C THR A 70 9.02 -7.47 16.09
N ASP A 71 8.63 -7.93 17.27
CA ASP A 71 7.93 -9.21 17.43
C ASP A 71 6.50 -9.13 16.89
N PHE A 72 6.13 -10.11 16.09
CA PHE A 72 4.84 -10.16 15.40
C PHE A 72 3.66 -10.19 16.39
N PHE A 73 3.71 -11.05 17.39
CA PHE A 73 2.60 -11.23 18.33
C PHE A 73 2.49 -10.08 19.32
N GLN A 74 3.62 -9.54 19.79
CA GLN A 74 3.64 -8.36 20.65
C GLN A 74 3.11 -7.13 19.91
N ARG A 75 3.46 -6.98 18.62
CA ARG A 75 2.90 -5.93 17.77
C ARG A 75 1.39 -6.05 17.64
N MET A 76 0.90 -7.26 17.35
CA MET A 76 -0.54 -7.50 17.25
C MET A 76 -1.26 -7.18 18.55
N ALA A 77 -0.75 -7.66 19.69
CA ALA A 77 -1.30 -7.37 21.02
C ALA A 77 -1.29 -5.85 21.33
N GLY A 78 -0.19 -5.17 21.03
CA GLY A 78 -0.07 -3.72 21.17
C GLY A 78 -1.13 -2.96 20.37
N ILE A 79 -1.36 -3.34 19.12
CA ILE A 79 -2.39 -2.72 18.27
C ILE A 79 -3.79 -2.94 18.87
N LEU A 80 -4.12 -4.17 19.31
CA LEU A 80 -5.40 -4.46 19.95
C LEU A 80 -5.66 -3.54 21.13
N VAL A 81 -4.68 -3.39 22.03
CA VAL A 81 -4.83 -2.56 23.24
C VAL A 81 -4.89 -1.07 22.90
N ALA A 82 -3.96 -0.59 22.06
CA ALA A 82 -3.90 0.84 21.72
C ALA A 82 -5.14 1.28 20.95
N PHE A 83 -5.61 0.48 19.99
CA PHE A 83 -6.79 0.82 19.22
C PHE A 83 -8.09 0.72 20.04
N ALA A 84 -8.16 -0.21 21.02
CA ALA A 84 -9.30 -0.27 21.95
C ALA A 84 -9.42 1.03 22.75
N ARG A 85 -8.31 1.58 23.24
CA ARG A 85 -8.26 2.87 23.96
C ARG A 85 -8.62 4.04 23.04
N GLU A 86 -8.12 4.05 21.81
CA GLU A 86 -8.47 5.09 20.82
C GLU A 86 -9.98 5.15 20.57
N LEU A 87 -10.65 4.00 20.41
CA LEU A 87 -12.10 3.95 20.21
C LEU A 87 -12.92 4.32 21.46
N GLU A 88 -12.36 4.20 22.67
CA GLU A 88 -12.97 4.69 23.89
C GLU A 88 -12.97 6.21 23.96
N GLN A 89 -11.87 6.82 23.57
CA GLN A 89 -11.72 8.27 23.55
C GLN A 89 -12.44 8.92 22.35
N HIS A 90 -12.44 8.23 21.21
CA HIS A 90 -13.00 8.73 19.94
C HIS A 90 -13.95 7.68 19.32
N PRO A 91 -15.19 7.57 19.84
CA PRO A 91 -16.14 6.59 19.34
C PRO A 91 -16.47 6.76 17.86
N ALA A 92 -16.48 5.66 17.12
CA ALA A 92 -16.83 5.58 15.70
C ALA A 92 -18.11 4.76 15.49
N GLN A 93 -18.80 4.99 14.39
CA GLN A 93 -19.93 4.17 13.93
C GLN A 93 -19.47 3.08 12.96
N VAL A 94 -18.38 3.36 12.22
CA VAL A 94 -17.76 2.44 11.28
C VAL A 94 -16.25 2.52 11.40
N VAL A 95 -15.58 1.39 11.45
CA VAL A 95 -14.14 1.26 11.30
C VAL A 95 -13.87 0.73 9.89
N LEU A 96 -13.15 1.51 9.07
CA LEU A 96 -12.74 1.11 7.74
C LEU A 96 -11.29 0.65 7.78
N VAL A 97 -11.07 -0.58 7.36
CA VAL A 97 -9.76 -1.23 7.29
C VAL A 97 -9.38 -1.52 5.83
N VAL A 98 -8.07 -1.60 5.55
CA VAL A 98 -7.55 -1.69 4.18
C VAL A 98 -6.56 -2.84 4.06
N ASP A 99 -6.69 -3.64 3.02
CA ASP A 99 -5.82 -4.77 2.69
C ASP A 99 -5.82 -5.92 3.74
N ASP A 100 -4.75 -6.72 3.72
CA ASP A 100 -4.58 -7.99 4.42
C ASP A 100 -3.49 -7.95 5.51
N LEU A 101 -3.27 -6.78 6.09
CA LEU A 101 -2.22 -6.57 7.09
C LEU A 101 -2.65 -7.02 8.49
N THR A 102 -1.68 -7.33 9.36
CA THR A 102 -1.96 -7.58 10.79
C THR A 102 -2.71 -6.44 11.47
N PRO A 103 -2.40 -5.15 11.24
CA PRO A 103 -3.21 -4.03 11.72
C PRO A 103 -4.66 -4.08 11.23
N THR A 104 -4.90 -4.47 10.00
CA THR A 104 -6.25 -4.61 9.41
C THR A 104 -7.07 -5.61 10.22
N MET A 105 -6.55 -6.81 10.45
CA MET A 105 -7.18 -7.86 11.24
C MET A 105 -7.37 -7.43 12.70
N ALA A 106 -6.33 -6.94 13.36
CA ALA A 106 -6.38 -6.58 14.78
C ALA A 106 -7.41 -5.48 15.05
N CYS A 107 -7.44 -4.42 14.23
CA CYS A 107 -8.43 -3.34 14.38
C CYS A 107 -9.86 -3.81 14.07
N SER A 108 -10.04 -4.76 13.15
CA SER A 108 -11.36 -5.37 12.89
C SER A 108 -11.88 -6.16 14.08
N ILE A 109 -11.01 -6.94 14.74
CA ILE A 109 -11.37 -7.68 15.97
C ILE A 109 -11.83 -6.70 17.07
N VAL A 110 -11.07 -5.64 17.31
CA VAL A 110 -11.42 -4.63 18.32
C VAL A 110 -12.75 -3.95 18.01
N ALA A 111 -12.93 -3.49 16.76
CA ALA A 111 -14.16 -2.84 16.33
C ALA A 111 -15.38 -3.74 16.55
N LYS A 112 -15.28 -5.00 16.10
CA LYS A 112 -16.39 -5.96 16.24
C LYS A 112 -16.71 -6.30 17.68
N LYS A 113 -15.68 -6.46 18.54
CA LYS A 113 -15.85 -6.68 20.00
C LYS A 113 -16.51 -5.50 20.72
N LYS A 114 -16.35 -4.29 20.18
CA LYS A 114 -17.03 -3.07 20.69
C LYS A 114 -18.39 -2.81 20.03
N GLY A 115 -18.90 -3.72 19.20
CA GLY A 115 -20.19 -3.56 18.50
C GLY A 115 -20.18 -2.51 17.38
N ILE A 116 -18.99 -2.12 16.91
CA ILE A 116 -18.81 -1.15 15.83
C ILE A 116 -18.80 -1.89 14.50
N LYS A 117 -19.45 -1.32 13.48
CA LYS A 117 -19.45 -1.90 12.14
C LYS A 117 -18.07 -1.84 11.51
N VAL A 118 -17.69 -2.89 10.78
CA VAL A 118 -16.43 -3.00 10.05
C VAL A 118 -16.67 -2.93 8.55
N ALA A 119 -15.92 -2.07 7.89
CA ALA A 119 -15.88 -1.96 6.44
C ALA A 119 -14.48 -2.35 5.95
N HIS A 120 -14.37 -3.37 5.09
CA HIS A 120 -13.11 -3.85 4.54
C HIS A 120 -12.93 -3.43 3.09
N LEU A 121 -11.93 -2.63 2.82
CA LEU A 121 -11.52 -2.21 1.47
C LEU A 121 -10.45 -3.17 0.92
N VAL A 122 -10.66 -3.65 -0.31
CA VAL A 122 -9.89 -4.73 -0.98
C VAL A 122 -10.21 -6.11 -0.39
N ALA A 123 -11.45 -6.30 0.01
CA ALA A 123 -11.96 -7.55 0.56
C ALA A 123 -11.97 -8.70 -0.48
N GLY A 124 -11.97 -9.93 0.00
CA GLY A 124 -12.11 -11.14 -0.82
C GLY A 124 -10.87 -11.55 -1.62
N THR A 125 -9.74 -10.89 -1.40
CA THR A 125 -8.47 -11.34 -1.99
C THR A 125 -8.00 -12.61 -1.29
N ARG A 126 -7.67 -13.65 -2.07
CA ARG A 126 -7.23 -14.96 -1.58
C ARG A 126 -6.00 -15.45 -2.33
N SER A 127 -5.06 -16.03 -1.58
CA SER A 127 -3.96 -16.84 -2.12
C SER A 127 -4.28 -18.33 -2.06
N PHE A 128 -5.20 -18.72 -1.18
CA PHE A 128 -5.53 -20.12 -0.82
C PHE A 128 -4.36 -20.87 -0.20
N ASP A 129 -3.34 -20.16 0.25
CA ASP A 129 -2.18 -20.71 0.94
C ASP A 129 -2.26 -20.33 2.43
N MET A 130 -2.67 -21.29 3.25
CA MET A 130 -2.85 -21.09 4.70
C MET A 130 -1.55 -20.87 5.46
N ASP A 131 -0.40 -21.20 4.86
CA ASP A 131 0.93 -20.92 5.44
C ASP A 131 1.31 -19.43 5.27
N MET A 132 0.56 -18.69 4.46
CA MET A 132 0.75 -17.25 4.30
C MET A 132 0.01 -16.48 5.40
N PRO A 133 0.71 -15.72 6.26
CA PRO A 133 0.06 -14.91 7.32
C PRO A 133 -1.02 -13.94 6.79
N LYS A 134 -0.86 -13.45 5.57
CA LYS A 134 -1.82 -12.56 4.92
C LYS A 134 -3.13 -13.24 4.58
N GLU A 135 -3.12 -14.54 4.24
CA GLU A 135 -4.34 -15.30 3.98
C GLU A 135 -5.20 -15.38 5.24
N VAL A 136 -4.57 -15.71 6.37
CA VAL A 136 -5.23 -15.75 7.69
C VAL A 136 -5.83 -14.37 8.03
N ASN A 137 -5.07 -13.30 7.84
CA ASN A 137 -5.55 -11.94 8.10
C ASN A 137 -6.79 -11.60 7.24
N SER A 138 -6.75 -11.93 5.93
CA SER A 138 -7.85 -11.69 5.01
C SER A 138 -9.12 -12.44 5.42
N MET A 139 -8.99 -13.73 5.74
CA MET A 139 -10.13 -14.58 6.14
C MET A 139 -10.81 -14.06 7.41
N ILE A 140 -10.01 -13.72 8.43
CA ILE A 140 -10.54 -13.18 9.70
C ILE A 140 -11.20 -11.81 9.46
N THR A 141 -10.54 -10.92 8.72
CA THR A 141 -11.06 -9.59 8.45
C THR A 141 -12.37 -9.65 7.65
N ASP A 142 -12.42 -10.44 6.59
CA ASP A 142 -13.62 -10.60 5.78
C ASP A 142 -14.79 -11.19 6.61
N GLY A 143 -14.49 -12.21 7.44
CA GLY A 143 -15.50 -12.85 8.29
C GLY A 143 -16.07 -11.94 9.38
N LEU A 144 -15.35 -10.88 9.76
CA LEU A 144 -15.81 -9.89 10.75
C LEU A 144 -16.49 -8.67 10.12
N SER A 145 -16.38 -8.50 8.80
CA SER A 145 -16.78 -7.26 8.12
C SER A 145 -18.29 -7.23 7.82
N ASP A 146 -18.90 -6.07 8.07
CA ASP A 146 -20.29 -5.79 7.72
C ASP A 146 -20.42 -5.24 6.29
N TYR A 147 -19.36 -4.65 5.76
CA TYR A 147 -19.28 -4.12 4.40
C TYR A 147 -17.97 -4.56 3.76
N LEU A 148 -18.07 -5.23 2.61
CA LEU A 148 -16.94 -5.81 1.89
C LEU A 148 -16.82 -5.13 0.53
N PHE A 149 -15.83 -4.27 0.37
CA PHE A 149 -15.57 -3.55 -0.88
C PHE A 149 -14.52 -4.28 -1.70
N THR A 150 -14.93 -4.85 -2.84
CA THR A 150 -14.08 -5.70 -3.66
C THR A 150 -13.53 -4.97 -4.89
N ALA A 151 -12.32 -5.34 -5.28
CA ALA A 151 -11.62 -4.75 -6.42
C ALA A 151 -11.86 -5.50 -7.74
N GLY A 152 -12.42 -6.72 -7.71
CA GLY A 152 -12.61 -7.56 -8.88
C GLY A 152 -13.61 -8.68 -8.66
N MET A 153 -14.14 -9.24 -9.76
CA MET A 153 -15.15 -10.30 -9.74
C MET A 153 -14.65 -11.60 -9.09
N VAL A 154 -13.34 -11.88 -9.16
CA VAL A 154 -12.74 -13.03 -8.48
C VAL A 154 -12.89 -12.89 -6.96
N ALA A 155 -12.68 -11.70 -6.42
CA ALA A 155 -12.87 -11.42 -5.00
C ALA A 155 -14.33 -11.62 -4.57
N ASN A 156 -15.31 -11.17 -5.38
CA ASN A 156 -16.73 -11.43 -5.13
C ASN A 156 -17.03 -12.93 -5.06
N ARG A 157 -16.51 -13.69 -6.02
CA ARG A 157 -16.69 -15.15 -6.05
C ARG A 157 -16.08 -15.81 -4.81
N ASN A 158 -14.88 -15.40 -4.39
CA ASN A 158 -14.23 -15.93 -3.20
C ASN A 158 -15.09 -15.73 -1.95
N LEU A 159 -15.64 -14.51 -1.76
CA LEU A 159 -16.53 -14.20 -0.63
C LEU A 159 -17.83 -15.02 -0.66
N ASN A 160 -18.45 -15.15 -1.83
CA ASN A 160 -19.66 -15.96 -1.98
C ASN A 160 -19.42 -17.43 -1.63
N GLN A 161 -18.24 -17.98 -1.97
CA GLN A 161 -17.87 -19.36 -1.64
C GLN A 161 -17.68 -19.59 -0.13
N THR A 162 -17.38 -18.56 0.63
CA THR A 162 -17.25 -18.64 2.10
C THR A 162 -18.55 -18.38 2.84
N GLY A 163 -19.69 -18.33 2.14
CA GLY A 163 -21.00 -18.13 2.73
C GLY A 163 -21.31 -16.67 3.12
N THR A 164 -20.56 -15.71 2.60
CA THR A 164 -20.84 -14.29 2.83
C THR A 164 -22.12 -13.88 2.12
N GLU A 165 -23.04 -13.22 2.83
CA GLU A 165 -24.28 -12.70 2.22
C GLU A 165 -23.95 -11.66 1.14
N GLN A 166 -24.56 -11.83 -0.05
CA GLN A 166 -24.32 -10.97 -1.20
C GLN A 166 -24.66 -9.50 -0.94
N ALA A 167 -25.61 -9.22 -0.05
CA ALA A 167 -25.99 -7.87 0.35
C ALA A 167 -24.85 -7.08 1.03
N HIS A 168 -23.85 -7.77 1.58
CA HIS A 168 -22.69 -7.16 2.22
C HIS A 168 -21.50 -6.94 1.27
N VAL A 169 -21.56 -7.50 0.06
CA VAL A 169 -20.46 -7.45 -0.92
C VAL A 169 -20.73 -6.38 -1.98
N HIS A 170 -19.84 -5.38 -2.02
CA HIS A 170 -19.94 -4.25 -2.92
C HIS A 170 -18.77 -4.23 -3.91
N PHE A 171 -19.02 -4.48 -5.18
CA PHE A 171 -18.00 -4.33 -6.22
C PHE A 171 -17.77 -2.85 -6.51
N VAL A 172 -16.59 -2.34 -6.18
CA VAL A 172 -16.22 -0.93 -6.35
C VAL A 172 -15.04 -0.72 -7.32
N GLY A 173 -14.41 -1.80 -7.77
CA GLY A 173 -13.22 -1.74 -8.60
C GLY A 173 -11.95 -1.43 -7.79
N ASN A 174 -10.83 -1.26 -8.52
CA ASN A 174 -9.55 -1.02 -7.89
C ASN A 174 -9.35 0.47 -7.58
N ILE A 175 -9.44 0.83 -6.31
CA ILE A 175 -9.32 2.22 -5.82
C ILE A 175 -7.95 2.87 -6.14
N LEU A 176 -6.91 2.09 -6.43
CA LEU A 176 -5.63 2.64 -6.89
C LEU A 176 -5.76 3.38 -8.23
N ILE A 177 -6.75 3.01 -9.05
CA ILE A 177 -7.02 3.71 -10.32
C ILE A 177 -7.48 5.15 -10.05
N ASP A 178 -8.25 5.39 -8.99
CA ASP A 178 -8.68 6.74 -8.62
C ASP A 178 -7.48 7.60 -8.19
N THR A 179 -6.54 7.02 -7.46
CA THR A 179 -5.30 7.70 -7.08
C THR A 179 -4.42 8.00 -8.30
N LEU A 180 -4.27 7.05 -9.22
CA LEU A 180 -3.52 7.25 -10.45
C LEU A 180 -4.16 8.33 -11.34
N ARG A 181 -5.48 8.30 -11.53
CA ARG A 181 -6.23 9.30 -12.32
C ARG A 181 -6.09 10.69 -11.74
N TYR A 182 -6.27 10.83 -10.42
CA TYR A 182 -6.12 12.10 -9.73
C TYR A 182 -4.74 12.71 -9.89
N ASN A 183 -3.69 11.88 -9.83
CA ASN A 183 -2.31 12.34 -9.89
C ASN A 183 -1.73 12.42 -11.32
N ARG A 184 -2.48 12.02 -12.35
CA ARG A 184 -1.98 11.95 -13.73
C ARG A 184 -1.37 13.27 -14.23
N THR A 185 -1.99 14.39 -13.89
CA THR A 185 -1.53 15.73 -14.27
C THR A 185 -0.55 16.35 -13.28
N ARG A 186 -0.31 15.67 -12.15
CA ARG A 186 0.55 16.14 -11.06
C ARG A 186 1.92 15.46 -11.04
N LEU A 187 2.16 14.51 -11.96
CA LEU A 187 3.41 13.78 -12.03
C LEU A 187 4.62 14.73 -12.17
N GLN A 188 5.70 14.42 -11.45
CA GLN A 188 6.88 15.27 -11.35
C GLN A 188 8.09 14.58 -11.96
N ARG A 189 8.72 15.20 -12.95
CA ARG A 189 9.94 14.69 -13.54
C ARG A 189 11.08 14.72 -12.52
N PRO A 190 11.71 13.56 -12.20
CA PRO A 190 12.83 13.54 -11.27
C PRO A 190 14.03 14.36 -11.82
N VAL A 191 14.70 15.10 -10.94
CA VAL A 191 15.91 15.87 -11.31
C VAL A 191 16.97 14.94 -11.91
N ALA A 192 17.15 13.75 -11.32
CA ALA A 192 18.07 12.73 -11.80
C ALA A 192 17.81 12.32 -13.27
N PHE A 193 16.56 12.35 -13.73
CA PHE A 193 16.19 12.02 -15.11
C PHE A 193 16.89 12.94 -16.12
N SER A 194 16.94 14.23 -15.83
CA SER A 194 17.61 15.23 -16.68
C SER A 194 19.14 15.11 -16.60
N ILE A 195 19.70 14.88 -15.42
CA ILE A 195 21.16 14.71 -15.22
C ILE A 195 21.68 13.50 -15.99
N MET A 196 20.90 12.42 -16.05
CA MET A 196 21.24 11.18 -16.75
C MET A 196 21.03 11.26 -18.28
N GLY A 197 20.52 12.37 -18.81
CA GLY A 197 20.23 12.51 -20.24
C GLY A 197 19.15 11.55 -20.75
N LEU A 198 18.29 11.04 -19.87
CA LEU A 198 17.24 10.08 -20.22
C LEU A 198 16.13 10.74 -21.04
N LYS A 199 15.58 9.98 -21.99
CA LYS A 199 14.43 10.41 -22.79
C LYS A 199 13.20 9.57 -22.48
N GLU A 200 12.04 10.20 -22.56
CA GLU A 200 10.76 9.53 -22.39
C GLU A 200 10.58 8.43 -23.45
N LYS A 201 9.98 7.30 -23.02
CA LYS A 201 9.74 6.11 -23.86
C LYS A 201 11.01 5.45 -24.44
N GLU A 202 12.21 5.82 -23.95
CA GLU A 202 13.46 5.23 -24.39
C GLU A 202 14.19 4.43 -23.30
N TYR A 203 13.63 4.27 -22.11
CA TYR A 203 14.21 3.51 -21.00
C TYR A 203 13.28 2.43 -20.43
N LEU A 204 13.86 1.43 -19.79
CA LEU A 204 13.17 0.43 -18.99
C LEU A 204 13.19 0.84 -17.52
N LEU A 205 12.05 0.73 -16.85
CA LEU A 205 11.99 0.88 -15.40
C LEU A 205 12.09 -0.49 -14.74
N LEU A 206 13.07 -0.68 -13.88
CA LEU A 206 13.25 -1.91 -13.10
C LEU A 206 12.87 -1.68 -11.64
N THR A 207 11.94 -2.49 -11.13
CA THR A 207 11.63 -2.55 -9.69
C THR A 207 12.02 -3.90 -9.12
N LEU A 208 12.70 -3.90 -7.99
CA LEU A 208 13.18 -5.12 -7.35
C LEU A 208 12.99 -5.01 -5.85
N ASN A 209 11.96 -5.67 -5.32
CA ASN A 209 11.60 -5.60 -3.90
C ASN A 209 11.29 -6.96 -3.26
N LYS A 210 11.53 -8.07 -3.96
CA LYS A 210 11.23 -9.41 -3.46
C LYS A 210 12.41 -9.98 -2.67
N HIS A 211 12.32 -10.00 -1.33
CA HIS A 211 13.39 -10.49 -0.46
C HIS A 211 13.86 -11.91 -0.80
N SER A 212 12.95 -12.83 -1.14
CA SER A 212 13.29 -14.20 -1.54
C SER A 212 14.18 -14.26 -2.80
N LEU A 213 14.07 -13.28 -3.69
CA LEU A 213 14.93 -13.14 -4.86
C LEU A 213 16.26 -12.51 -4.51
N LEU A 214 16.23 -11.47 -3.66
CA LEU A 214 17.45 -10.78 -3.21
C LEU A 214 18.41 -11.67 -2.42
N ASN A 215 17.92 -12.74 -1.81
CA ASN A 215 18.73 -13.71 -1.06
C ASN A 215 19.36 -14.81 -1.94
N LYS A 216 19.07 -14.84 -3.26
CA LYS A 216 19.59 -15.84 -4.20
C LYS A 216 20.57 -15.19 -5.19
N ASP A 217 21.85 -15.12 -4.81
CA ASP A 217 22.89 -14.41 -5.56
C ASP A 217 23.05 -14.89 -7.01
N THR A 218 23.03 -16.20 -7.22
CA THR A 218 23.12 -16.79 -8.57
C THR A 218 21.93 -16.40 -9.46
N THR A 219 20.72 -16.44 -8.90
CA THR A 219 19.51 -16.06 -9.60
C THR A 219 19.52 -14.57 -9.91
N LEU A 220 19.94 -13.72 -8.96
CA LEU A 220 20.03 -12.29 -9.15
C LEU A 220 21.01 -11.92 -10.25
N LYS A 221 22.21 -12.54 -10.25
CA LYS A 221 23.20 -12.38 -11.34
C LYS A 221 22.64 -12.79 -12.70
N ALA A 222 21.96 -13.95 -12.77
CA ALA A 222 21.37 -14.44 -14.01
C ALA A 222 20.30 -13.48 -14.57
N ILE A 223 19.43 -12.95 -13.69
CA ILE A 223 18.38 -11.98 -14.09
C ILE A 223 19.01 -10.71 -14.68
N PHE A 224 19.93 -10.08 -13.95
CA PHE A 224 20.56 -8.85 -14.45
C PHE A 224 21.37 -9.07 -15.73
N ARG A 225 22.10 -10.16 -15.81
CA ARG A 225 22.80 -10.55 -17.02
C ARG A 225 21.84 -10.67 -18.21
N THR A 226 20.76 -11.44 -18.03
CA THR A 226 19.75 -11.63 -19.09
C THR A 226 19.12 -10.31 -19.51
N ILE A 227 18.75 -9.45 -18.56
CA ILE A 227 18.18 -8.13 -18.88
C ILE A 227 19.16 -7.31 -19.72
N LEU A 228 20.43 -7.22 -19.27
CA LEU A 228 21.46 -6.44 -19.94
C LEU A 228 21.85 -6.99 -21.33
N GLU A 229 21.73 -8.30 -21.54
CA GLU A 229 21.96 -8.95 -22.84
C GLU A 229 20.78 -8.76 -23.81
N LYS A 230 19.55 -8.67 -23.29
CA LYS A 230 18.32 -8.63 -24.11
C LYS A 230 17.87 -7.23 -24.52
N THR A 231 18.49 -6.18 -24.00
CA THR A 231 18.12 -4.80 -24.35
C THR A 231 19.32 -3.88 -24.39
N ASP A 232 19.30 -2.95 -25.34
CA ASP A 232 20.26 -1.83 -25.40
C ASP A 232 19.73 -0.57 -24.74
N LYS A 233 18.49 -0.59 -24.26
CA LYS A 233 17.87 0.56 -23.60
C LYS A 233 18.49 0.82 -22.23
N PRO A 234 18.57 2.09 -21.81
CA PRO A 234 18.86 2.45 -20.42
C PRO A 234 17.88 1.77 -19.45
N ILE A 235 18.39 1.30 -18.33
CA ILE A 235 17.60 0.69 -17.26
C ILE A 235 17.63 1.63 -16.05
N VAL A 236 16.49 2.16 -15.67
CA VAL A 236 16.32 3.02 -14.50
C VAL A 236 15.78 2.16 -13.36
N ALA A 237 16.52 2.08 -12.26
CA ALA A 237 16.20 1.22 -11.14
C ALA A 237 16.15 2.01 -9.82
N PRO A 238 14.98 2.50 -9.38
CA PRO A 238 14.81 3.07 -8.04
C PRO A 238 14.89 1.96 -6.99
N LEU A 239 16.02 1.86 -6.29
CA LEU A 239 16.32 0.76 -5.38
C LEU A 239 16.76 1.28 -4.01
N HIS A 240 16.40 0.54 -2.97
CA HIS A 240 16.91 0.80 -1.62
C HIS A 240 18.43 0.60 -1.54
N THR A 241 19.08 1.34 -0.66
CA THR A 241 20.54 1.32 -0.49
C THR A 241 21.10 -0.08 -0.28
N TYR A 242 20.40 -0.94 0.48
CA TYR A 242 20.85 -2.32 0.70
C TYR A 242 20.87 -3.15 -0.60
N VAL A 243 19.90 -2.94 -1.50
CA VAL A 243 19.86 -3.62 -2.81
C VAL A 243 21.00 -3.10 -3.70
N LYS A 244 21.19 -1.77 -3.76
CA LYS A 244 22.31 -1.16 -4.47
C LYS A 244 23.65 -1.75 -4.01
N ASN A 245 23.89 -1.81 -2.70
CA ASN A 245 25.13 -2.34 -2.14
C ASN A 245 25.31 -3.82 -2.51
N LYS A 246 24.25 -4.60 -2.48
CA LYS A 246 24.27 -6.00 -2.88
C LYS A 246 24.62 -6.19 -4.36
N LEU A 247 24.00 -5.42 -5.25
CA LEU A 247 24.31 -5.46 -6.68
C LEU A 247 25.80 -5.13 -6.92
N SER A 248 26.32 -4.10 -6.26
CA SER A 248 27.73 -3.72 -6.32
C SER A 248 28.66 -4.84 -5.83
N ALA A 249 28.36 -5.47 -4.68
CA ALA A 249 29.10 -6.60 -4.13
C ALA A 249 29.12 -7.82 -5.06
N LEU A 250 28.07 -8.02 -5.84
CA LEU A 250 27.97 -9.09 -6.84
C LEU A 250 28.64 -8.75 -8.17
N GLY A 251 29.22 -7.54 -8.33
CA GLY A 251 29.82 -7.07 -9.56
C GLY A 251 28.80 -6.80 -10.68
N ILE A 252 27.54 -6.54 -10.32
CA ILE A 252 26.49 -6.20 -11.29
C ILE A 252 26.55 -4.72 -11.57
N THR A 253 27.28 -4.34 -12.63
CA THR A 253 27.47 -2.96 -13.07
C THR A 253 27.28 -2.86 -14.59
N SER A 254 26.78 -1.73 -15.07
CA SER A 254 26.68 -1.40 -16.49
C SER A 254 26.49 0.10 -16.67
N GLU A 255 27.06 0.68 -17.69
CA GLU A 255 26.83 2.09 -18.08
C GLU A 255 25.36 2.39 -18.40
N ARG A 256 24.59 1.36 -18.75
CA ARG A 256 23.16 1.46 -19.03
C ARG A 256 22.28 1.25 -17.78
N LEU A 257 22.86 0.91 -16.62
CA LEU A 257 22.12 0.67 -15.38
C LEU A 257 22.19 1.88 -14.43
N TYR A 258 21.14 2.66 -14.39
CA TYR A 258 21.00 3.86 -13.57
C TYR A 258 20.27 3.53 -12.26
N ILE A 259 21.01 3.35 -11.17
CA ILE A 259 20.44 3.07 -9.85
C ILE A 259 20.13 4.39 -9.16
N LEU A 260 18.85 4.64 -8.90
CA LEU A 260 18.34 5.78 -8.15
C LEU A 260 17.99 5.38 -6.69
N PRO A 261 18.00 6.33 -5.75
CA PRO A 261 17.33 6.09 -4.47
C PRO A 261 15.81 5.91 -4.67
N PRO A 262 15.10 5.37 -3.68
CA PRO A 262 13.63 5.33 -3.70
C PRO A 262 13.07 6.72 -4.02
N GLN A 263 12.07 6.76 -4.88
CA GLN A 263 11.49 8.02 -5.37
C GLN A 263 10.18 8.35 -4.64
N PRO A 264 9.88 9.63 -4.40
CA PRO A 264 8.57 10.08 -3.98
C PRO A 264 7.45 9.61 -4.93
N TYR A 265 6.21 9.58 -4.45
CA TYR A 265 5.09 9.00 -5.20
C TYR A 265 4.90 9.61 -6.60
N LEU A 266 4.88 10.94 -6.71
CA LEU A 266 4.69 11.63 -8.00
C LEU A 266 5.88 11.44 -8.94
N SER A 267 7.10 11.43 -8.42
CA SER A 267 8.31 11.18 -9.20
C SER A 267 8.40 9.74 -9.68
N PHE A 268 8.06 8.77 -8.83
CA PHE A 268 7.98 7.37 -9.23
C PHE A 268 6.88 7.16 -10.28
N GLY A 269 5.73 7.79 -10.10
CA GLY A 269 4.64 7.79 -11.08
C GLY A 269 5.07 8.34 -12.45
N TYR A 270 5.90 9.39 -12.47
CA TYR A 270 6.48 9.90 -13.72
C TYR A 270 7.35 8.85 -14.41
N LEU A 271 8.25 8.20 -13.66
CA LEU A 271 9.11 7.14 -14.21
C LEU A 271 8.28 5.97 -14.76
N VAL A 272 7.22 5.56 -14.08
CA VAL A 272 6.31 4.50 -14.54
C VAL A 272 5.60 4.91 -15.84
N ASN A 273 5.03 6.12 -15.87
CA ASN A 273 4.19 6.58 -16.98
C ASN A 273 5.01 6.82 -18.27
N HIS A 274 6.27 7.19 -18.13
CA HIS A 274 7.15 7.56 -19.27
C HIS A 274 8.20 6.49 -19.61
N ALA A 275 8.16 5.32 -18.97
CA ALA A 275 8.98 4.19 -19.36
C ALA A 275 8.53 3.61 -20.72
N TRP A 276 9.46 3.02 -21.48
CA TRP A 276 9.15 2.18 -22.62
C TRP A 276 8.53 0.86 -22.18
N GLY A 277 9.02 0.31 -21.07
CA GLY A 277 8.53 -0.91 -20.45
C GLY A 277 8.94 -0.98 -18.97
N ILE A 278 8.29 -1.88 -18.23
CA ILE A 278 8.51 -2.07 -16.79
C ILE A 278 8.89 -3.52 -16.54
N ILE A 279 9.96 -3.72 -15.78
CA ILE A 279 10.41 -5.02 -15.27
C ILE A 279 10.17 -5.04 -13.76
N THR A 280 9.38 -6.00 -13.27
CA THR A 280 8.98 -6.10 -11.86
C THR A 280 8.91 -7.56 -11.39
#